data_06cca90fd61a0f949f6ab607a23f28f5
#
_entry.id   06cca90fd61a0f949f6ab607a23f28f5
#
_cell.length_a   1.000
_cell.length_b   1.000
_cell.length_c   1.000
_cell.angle_alpha   90.00
_cell.angle_beta   90.00
_cell.angle_gamma   90.00
#
_symmetry.space_group_name_H-M   'P 1'
#
loop_
_entity.id
_entity.type
_entity.pdbx_description
1 polymer ?
#
loop_
_entity_poly.entity_id
_entity_poly.type
_entity_poly.pdbx_seq_one_letter_code
_entity_poly.pdbx_strand_id
1 'polypeptide(L)'
;MKQIEERYISLLTDFGFILIFTGVLNLFYSSEGTMLFQWKFLHITTGGLHSAFFMVLRVMLLISGTFLLTYTTSPIRLTDGLESLLGPLKKLKVPVHELAMMMSIALRFIPTLIQETDKIISAQKARGANFDDGNLFQRAKAMVPLLVPLFVSSFRRADELATAMECRCYHGGQGRTKLHQLHYHRRDAIAMLCCILLFSGVVVAARGFGL
;
A
#
# COMPACT_ATOMS: atom_id res chain seq x y z
N MET A 1 14.89 6.18 14.68
CA MET A 1 13.74 6.99 15.15
C MET A 1 13.70 8.37 14.51
N LYS A 2 14.76 9.17 14.51
CA LYS A 2 14.78 10.53 13.88
C LYS A 2 14.35 10.56 12.39
N GLN A 3 14.78 9.62 11.57
CA GLN A 3 14.39 9.56 10.14
C GLN A 3 12.90 9.27 9.93
N ILE A 4 12.25 8.59 10.88
CA ILE A 4 10.81 8.32 10.83
C ILE A 4 10.05 9.61 11.16
N GLU A 5 10.50 10.37 12.17
CA GLU A 5 9.88 11.64 12.55
C GLU A 5 9.99 12.70 11.45
N GLU A 6 11.15 12.86 10.83
CA GLU A 6 11.34 13.86 9.76
C GLU A 6 10.47 13.53 8.53
N ARG A 7 10.36 12.26 8.15
CA ARG A 7 9.48 11.85 7.06
C ARG A 7 8.00 11.93 7.42
N TYR A 8 7.65 11.69 8.68
CA TYR A 8 6.27 11.85 9.15
C TYR A 8 5.84 13.32 9.08
N ILE A 9 6.71 14.24 9.48
CA ILE A 9 6.47 15.68 9.41
C ILE A 9 6.38 16.15 7.95
N SER A 10 7.25 15.69 7.05
CA SER A 10 7.18 16.06 5.64
C SER A 10 5.89 15.57 4.97
N LEU A 11 5.47 14.33 5.26
CA LEU A 11 4.19 13.82 4.74
C LEU A 11 2.98 14.57 5.32
N LEU A 12 2.99 14.91 6.60
CA LEU A 12 1.94 15.73 7.19
C LEU A 12 1.88 17.12 6.53
N THR A 13 3.01 17.66 6.11
CA THR A 13 3.08 18.94 5.39
C THR A 13 2.58 18.79 3.96
N ASP A 14 2.98 17.73 3.25
CA ASP A 14 2.55 17.43 1.86
C ASP A 14 1.05 17.11 1.79
N PHE A 15 0.53 16.38 2.78
CA PHE A 15 -0.91 16.11 2.89
C PHE A 15 -1.68 17.25 3.58
N GLY A 16 -1.00 18.20 4.20
CA GLY A 16 -1.60 19.36 4.87
C GLY A 16 -2.51 20.16 3.94
N PHE A 17 -2.10 20.31 2.68
CA PHE A 17 -2.93 20.97 1.66
C PHE A 17 -4.25 20.20 1.43
N ILE A 18 -4.20 18.89 1.33
CA ILE A 18 -5.39 18.03 1.14
C ILE A 18 -6.28 18.08 2.38
N LEU A 19 -5.69 18.06 3.58
CA LEU A 19 -6.42 18.16 4.84
C LEU A 19 -7.14 19.50 4.98
N ILE A 20 -6.45 20.61 4.70
CA ILE A 20 -7.02 21.96 4.72
C ILE A 20 -8.12 22.06 3.66
N PHE A 21 -7.87 21.62 2.45
CA PHE A 21 -8.84 21.66 1.35
C PHE A 21 -10.09 20.84 1.67
N THR A 22 -9.93 19.62 2.20
CA THR A 22 -11.05 18.76 2.62
C THR A 22 -11.83 19.39 3.79
N GLY A 23 -11.13 19.97 4.76
CA GLY A 23 -11.75 20.66 5.88
C GLY A 23 -12.58 21.86 5.43
N VAL A 24 -12.01 22.68 4.55
CA VAL A 24 -12.67 23.85 3.97
C VAL A 24 -13.90 23.43 3.15
N LEU A 25 -13.78 22.44 2.27
CA LEU A 25 -14.92 21.94 1.49
C LEU A 25 -16.05 21.43 2.38
N ASN A 26 -15.73 20.66 3.43
CA ASN A 26 -16.72 20.12 4.35
C ASN A 26 -17.41 21.22 5.15
N LEU A 27 -16.67 22.28 5.53
CA LEU A 27 -17.21 23.43 6.23
C LEU A 27 -18.26 24.18 5.39
N PHE A 28 -18.10 24.22 4.06
CA PHE A 28 -19.03 24.88 3.13
C PHE A 28 -20.17 23.98 2.66
N TYR A 29 -19.91 22.66 2.56
CA TYR A 29 -20.89 21.73 1.99
C TYR A 29 -21.92 21.24 3.02
N SER A 30 -21.57 21.20 4.30
CA SER A 30 -22.45 20.74 5.37
C SER A 30 -23.38 21.86 5.83
N SER A 31 -24.65 21.73 5.50
CA SER A 31 -25.71 22.71 5.86
C SER A 31 -26.48 22.33 7.13
N GLU A 32 -26.08 21.31 7.87
CA GLU A 32 -26.78 20.83 9.06
C GLU A 32 -26.37 21.63 10.31
N GLY A 33 -27.36 22.09 11.08
CA GLY A 33 -27.17 22.75 12.38
C GLY A 33 -27.60 24.21 12.43
N THR A 34 -27.41 24.86 13.61
CA THR A 34 -27.73 26.27 13.82
C THR A 34 -26.77 27.17 13.07
N MET A 35 -27.29 28.17 12.35
CA MET A 35 -26.48 29.14 11.61
C MET A 35 -25.71 30.05 12.60
N LEU A 36 -24.38 30.00 12.54
CA LEU A 36 -23.51 30.85 13.34
C LEU A 36 -23.16 32.16 12.61
N PHE A 37 -22.97 32.12 11.30
CA PHE A 37 -22.60 33.28 10.52
C PHE A 37 -23.06 33.15 9.06
N GLN A 38 -23.76 34.19 8.56
CA GLN A 38 -24.26 34.24 7.19
C GLN A 38 -23.64 35.43 6.46
N TRP A 39 -22.75 35.17 5.53
CA TRP A 39 -22.23 36.19 4.63
C TRP A 39 -22.42 35.72 3.18
N LYS A 40 -23.35 36.33 2.50
CA LYS A 40 -23.74 36.28 1.07
C LYS A 40 -23.58 34.91 0.32
N PHE A 41 -22.49 34.19 0.51
CA PHE A 41 -22.20 32.86 -0.07
C PHE A 41 -21.59 31.87 0.94
N LEU A 42 -21.28 32.30 2.17
CA LEU A 42 -20.66 31.48 3.20
C LEU A 42 -21.67 31.23 4.32
N HIS A 43 -22.10 29.98 4.42
CA HIS A 43 -22.95 29.52 5.52
C HIS A 43 -22.10 28.64 6.45
N ILE A 44 -21.64 29.21 7.57
CA ILE A 44 -20.93 28.45 8.59
C ILE A 44 -21.96 28.01 9.62
N THR A 45 -22.20 26.69 9.67
CA THR A 45 -23.08 26.05 10.63
C THR A 45 -22.28 25.31 11.71
N THR A 46 -22.85 25.14 12.89
CA THR A 46 -22.24 24.34 13.98
C THR A 46 -22.02 22.89 13.53
N GLY A 47 -22.95 22.33 12.76
CA GLY A 47 -22.83 21.01 12.16
C GLY A 47 -21.68 20.92 11.15
N GLY A 48 -21.50 21.95 10.30
CA GLY A 48 -20.39 22.03 9.34
C GLY A 48 -19.04 22.03 10.01
N LEU A 49 -18.88 22.77 11.13
CA LEU A 49 -17.64 22.79 11.89
C LEU A 49 -17.31 21.44 12.53
N HIS A 50 -18.33 20.79 13.10
CA HIS A 50 -18.21 19.45 13.69
C HIS A 50 -17.85 18.41 12.63
N SER A 51 -18.55 18.39 11.51
CA SER A 51 -18.27 17.50 10.38
C SER A 51 -16.91 17.70 9.77
N ALA A 52 -16.46 18.95 9.60
CA ALA A 52 -15.13 19.28 9.10
C ALA A 52 -14.04 18.77 10.06
N PHE A 53 -14.20 18.98 11.38
CA PHE A 53 -13.25 18.49 12.37
C PHE A 53 -13.12 16.95 12.36
N PHE A 54 -14.25 16.24 12.36
CA PHE A 54 -14.23 14.77 12.32
C PHE A 54 -13.70 14.23 11.01
N MET A 55 -13.99 14.89 9.89
CA MET A 55 -13.47 14.49 8.58
C MET A 55 -11.94 14.64 8.51
N VAL A 56 -11.41 15.78 8.97
CA VAL A 56 -9.97 16.00 9.04
C VAL A 56 -9.31 14.98 9.97
N LEU A 57 -9.88 14.74 11.15
CA LEU A 57 -9.38 13.75 12.11
C LEU A 57 -9.39 12.34 11.50
N ARG A 58 -10.47 11.97 10.80
CA ARG A 58 -10.61 10.67 10.11
C ARG A 58 -9.52 10.48 9.06
N VAL A 59 -9.32 11.47 8.20
CA VAL A 59 -8.30 11.41 7.14
C VAL A 59 -6.89 11.34 7.77
N MET A 60 -6.63 12.13 8.80
CA MET A 60 -5.36 12.12 9.53
C MET A 60 -5.06 10.74 10.16
N LEU A 61 -6.05 10.11 10.79
CA LEU A 61 -5.91 8.76 11.36
C LEU A 61 -5.67 7.69 10.30
N LEU A 62 -6.36 7.78 9.15
CA LEU A 62 -6.16 6.85 8.02
C LEU A 62 -4.74 6.97 7.44
N ILE A 63 -4.26 8.19 7.21
CA ILE A 63 -2.90 8.44 6.72
C ILE A 63 -1.89 7.92 7.74
N SER A 64 -2.05 8.25 9.02
CA SER A 64 -1.15 7.81 10.09
C SER A 64 -1.09 6.28 10.21
N GLY A 65 -2.24 5.61 10.14
CA GLY A 65 -2.33 4.16 10.21
C GLY A 65 -1.65 3.47 9.03
N THR A 66 -1.89 3.96 7.81
CA THR A 66 -1.25 3.43 6.59
C THR A 66 0.26 3.64 6.62
N PHE A 67 0.70 4.81 7.05
CA PHE A 67 2.10 5.15 7.18
C PHE A 67 2.80 4.25 8.21
N LEU A 68 2.20 4.07 9.38
CA LEU A 68 2.72 3.18 10.41
C LEU A 68 2.88 1.75 9.87
N LEU A 69 1.88 1.22 9.17
CA LEU A 69 1.92 -0.09 8.56
C LEU A 69 3.09 -0.20 7.57
N THR A 70 3.25 0.78 6.69
CA THR A 70 4.30 0.79 5.66
C THR A 70 5.71 0.81 6.26
N TYR A 71 5.91 1.53 7.37
CA TYR A 71 7.23 1.64 8.00
C TYR A 71 7.56 0.51 8.97
N THR A 72 6.55 -0.09 9.58
CA THR A 72 6.78 -1.17 10.56
C THR A 72 6.81 -2.55 9.92
N THR A 73 6.15 -2.72 8.77
CA THR A 73 5.96 -4.03 8.16
C THR A 73 6.65 -4.11 6.81
N SER A 74 7.63 -5.02 6.67
CA SER A 74 8.25 -5.27 5.37
C SER A 74 7.25 -5.96 4.42
N PRO A 75 7.35 -5.72 3.09
CA PRO A 75 6.45 -6.35 2.11
C PRO A 75 6.43 -7.88 2.19
N ILE A 76 7.57 -8.50 2.51
CA ILE A 76 7.68 -9.97 2.68
C ILE A 76 6.86 -10.44 3.90
N ARG A 77 6.93 -9.73 5.03
CA ARG A 77 6.11 -10.07 6.20
C ARG A 77 4.62 -9.86 5.95
N LEU A 78 4.27 -8.87 5.13
CA LEU A 78 2.89 -8.64 4.73
C LEU A 78 2.35 -9.81 3.90
N THR A 79 3.14 -10.35 2.96
CA THR A 79 2.75 -11.55 2.19
C THR A 79 2.60 -12.80 3.06
N ASP A 80 3.48 -12.99 4.06
CA ASP A 80 3.36 -14.10 5.03
C ASP A 80 2.09 -13.97 5.90
N GLY A 81 1.77 -12.74 6.31
CA GLY A 81 0.53 -12.44 7.02
C GLY A 81 -0.72 -12.72 6.19
N LEU A 82 -0.71 -12.31 4.90
CA LEU A 82 -1.77 -12.59 3.95
C LEU A 82 -1.97 -14.10 3.73
N GLU A 83 -0.88 -14.87 3.59
CA GLU A 83 -0.96 -16.33 3.48
C GLU A 83 -1.63 -16.96 4.71
N SER A 84 -1.28 -16.47 5.91
CA SER A 84 -1.86 -16.95 7.16
C SER A 84 -3.35 -16.62 7.27
N LEU A 85 -3.75 -15.41 6.84
CA LEU A 85 -5.13 -14.92 6.82
C LEU A 85 -5.98 -15.69 5.79
N LEU A 86 -5.41 -15.99 4.62
CA LEU A 86 -6.06 -16.74 3.54
C LEU A 86 -6.03 -18.25 3.78
N GLY A 87 -5.37 -18.71 4.86
CA GLY A 87 -5.30 -20.11 5.25
C GLY A 87 -6.64 -20.86 5.20
N PRO A 88 -7.76 -20.30 5.72
CA PRO A 88 -9.09 -20.93 5.63
C PRO A 88 -9.57 -21.18 4.20
N LEU A 89 -9.14 -20.38 3.21
CA LEU A 89 -9.51 -20.55 1.79
C LEU A 89 -8.89 -21.81 1.17
N LYS A 90 -7.90 -22.45 1.80
CA LYS A 90 -7.42 -23.78 1.38
C LYS A 90 -8.54 -24.82 1.35
N LYS A 91 -9.57 -24.66 2.20
CA LYS A 91 -10.77 -25.51 2.20
C LYS A 91 -11.59 -25.38 0.91
N LEU A 92 -11.50 -24.23 0.24
CA LEU A 92 -12.14 -23.95 -1.05
C LEU A 92 -11.27 -24.34 -2.25
N LYS A 93 -10.21 -25.14 -2.04
CA LYS A 93 -9.24 -25.58 -3.06
C LYS A 93 -8.44 -24.44 -3.72
N VAL A 94 -8.35 -23.28 -3.06
CA VAL A 94 -7.51 -22.17 -3.54
C VAL A 94 -6.06 -22.47 -3.18
N PRO A 95 -5.12 -22.40 -4.13
CA PRO A 95 -3.69 -22.67 -3.91
C PRO A 95 -3.01 -21.48 -3.21
N VAL A 96 -3.40 -21.21 -1.96
CA VAL A 96 -2.95 -20.03 -1.18
C VAL A 96 -1.44 -20.02 -0.98
N HIS A 97 -0.84 -21.20 -0.77
CA HIS A 97 0.61 -21.31 -0.58
C HIS A 97 1.37 -20.92 -1.85
N GLU A 98 0.93 -21.41 -2.99
CA GLU A 98 1.52 -21.12 -4.29
C GLU A 98 1.39 -19.64 -4.64
N LEU A 99 0.25 -19.03 -4.34
CA LEU A 99 0.04 -17.58 -4.49
C LEU A 99 1.01 -16.76 -3.62
N ALA A 100 1.14 -17.11 -2.34
CA ALA A 100 2.05 -16.42 -1.43
C ALA A 100 3.52 -16.58 -1.87
N MET A 101 3.89 -17.77 -2.36
CA MET A 101 5.22 -18.02 -2.89
C MET A 101 5.48 -17.19 -4.16
N MET A 102 4.53 -17.13 -5.10
CA MET A 102 4.65 -16.26 -6.29
C MET A 102 4.83 -14.80 -5.91
N MET A 103 4.06 -14.29 -4.95
CA MET A 103 4.21 -12.93 -4.44
C MET A 103 5.58 -12.68 -3.82
N SER A 104 6.08 -13.62 -3.02
CA SER A 104 7.41 -13.52 -2.40
C SER A 104 8.55 -13.52 -3.43
N ILE A 105 8.44 -14.35 -4.47
CA ILE A 105 9.38 -14.39 -5.59
C ILE A 105 9.32 -13.07 -6.38
N ALA A 106 8.11 -12.59 -6.68
CA ALA A 106 7.92 -11.32 -7.40
C ALA A 106 8.56 -10.14 -6.64
N LEU A 107 8.27 -10.02 -5.33
CA LEU A 107 8.87 -8.97 -4.48
C LEU A 107 10.39 -9.03 -4.42
N ARG A 108 10.96 -10.24 -4.46
CA ARG A 108 12.41 -10.42 -4.50
C ARG A 108 13.01 -10.03 -5.84
N PHE A 109 12.28 -10.23 -6.94
CA PHE A 109 12.77 -9.92 -8.28
C PHE A 109 12.63 -8.45 -8.66
N ILE A 110 11.69 -7.70 -8.06
CA ILE A 110 11.49 -6.28 -8.35
C ILE A 110 12.81 -5.48 -8.32
N PRO A 111 13.65 -5.51 -7.26
CA PRO A 111 14.90 -4.75 -7.23
C PRO A 111 15.86 -5.16 -8.35
N THR A 112 15.88 -6.45 -8.67
CA THR A 112 16.75 -6.98 -9.73
C THR A 112 16.30 -6.54 -11.11
N LEU A 113 14.96 -6.55 -11.36
CA LEU A 113 14.38 -6.07 -12.61
C LEU A 113 14.57 -4.56 -12.81
N ILE A 114 14.53 -3.77 -11.74
CA ILE A 114 14.84 -2.33 -11.80
C ILE A 114 16.29 -2.14 -12.26
N GLN A 115 17.24 -2.82 -11.64
CA GLN A 115 18.66 -2.74 -12.02
C GLN A 115 18.91 -3.21 -13.47
N GLU A 116 18.21 -4.25 -13.91
CA GLU A 116 18.27 -4.73 -15.30
C GLU A 116 17.72 -3.69 -16.26
N THR A 117 16.59 -3.09 -15.92
CA THR A 117 15.96 -2.01 -16.69
C THR A 117 16.91 -0.82 -16.86
N ASP A 118 17.58 -0.38 -15.79
CA ASP A 118 18.53 0.72 -15.83
C ASP A 118 19.73 0.41 -16.75
N LYS A 119 20.22 -0.84 -16.73
CA LYS A 119 21.28 -1.29 -17.65
C LYS A 119 20.82 -1.29 -19.09
N ILE A 120 19.61 -1.80 -19.37
CA ILE A 120 19.04 -1.83 -20.72
C ILE A 120 18.83 -0.40 -21.24
N ILE A 121 18.26 0.51 -20.41
CA ILE A 121 18.10 1.92 -20.76
C ILE A 121 19.44 2.55 -21.11
N SER A 122 20.46 2.35 -20.29
CA SER A 122 21.80 2.90 -20.53
C SER A 122 22.40 2.36 -21.83
N ALA A 123 22.25 1.07 -22.09
CA ALA A 123 22.72 0.46 -23.34
C ALA A 123 21.97 0.97 -24.58
N GLN A 124 20.66 1.18 -24.48
CA GLN A 124 19.86 1.73 -25.59
C GLN A 124 20.14 3.22 -25.84
N LYS A 125 20.37 4.00 -24.78
CA LYS A 125 20.82 5.40 -24.91
C LYS A 125 22.19 5.48 -25.61
N ALA A 126 23.11 4.59 -25.28
CA ALA A 126 24.41 4.51 -25.98
C ALA A 126 24.29 4.14 -27.47
N ARG A 127 23.20 3.46 -27.87
CA ARG A 127 22.84 3.18 -29.28
C ARG A 127 22.08 4.31 -29.97
N GLY A 128 21.91 5.45 -29.29
CA GLY A 128 21.21 6.61 -29.84
C GLY A 128 19.69 6.59 -29.65
N ALA A 129 19.17 5.70 -28.82
CA ALA A 129 17.73 5.71 -28.52
C ALA A 129 17.38 6.93 -27.66
N ASN A 130 16.35 7.67 -28.09
CA ASN A 130 15.80 8.79 -27.35
C ASN A 130 14.38 8.43 -26.85
N PHE A 131 14.17 8.48 -25.53
CA PHE A 131 12.93 8.08 -24.88
C PHE A 131 12.06 9.28 -24.49
N ASP A 132 12.64 10.48 -24.52
CA ASP A 132 12.02 11.68 -23.99
C ASP A 132 11.32 12.52 -25.07
N ASP A 133 11.71 12.38 -26.33
CA ASP A 133 11.19 13.15 -27.43
C ASP A 133 10.03 12.48 -28.16
N GLY A 134 9.12 13.30 -28.69
CA GLY A 134 8.05 12.87 -29.58
C GLY A 134 6.66 12.77 -28.95
N ASN A 135 5.69 12.39 -29.78
CA ASN A 135 4.30 12.20 -29.39
C ASN A 135 4.13 10.94 -28.53
N LEU A 136 3.05 10.81 -27.74
CA LEU A 136 2.77 9.66 -26.86
C LEU A 136 2.93 8.32 -27.59
N PHE A 137 2.50 8.20 -28.83
CA PHE A 137 2.64 6.99 -29.64
C PHE A 137 4.10 6.67 -29.99
N GLN A 138 4.90 7.71 -30.29
CA GLN A 138 6.33 7.55 -30.58
C GLN A 138 7.12 7.14 -29.33
N ARG A 139 6.78 7.69 -28.16
CA ARG A 139 7.35 7.29 -26.87
C ARG A 139 7.01 5.83 -26.53
N ALA A 140 5.75 5.42 -26.75
CA ALA A 140 5.36 4.02 -26.55
C ALA A 140 6.13 3.07 -27.47
N LYS A 141 6.33 3.43 -28.75
CA LYS A 141 7.14 2.66 -29.70
C LYS A 141 8.61 2.61 -29.31
N ALA A 142 9.15 3.69 -28.77
CA ALA A 142 10.53 3.75 -28.28
C ALA A 142 10.77 2.86 -27.05
N MET A 143 9.71 2.49 -26.29
CA MET A 143 9.82 1.57 -25.17
C MET A 143 9.92 0.09 -25.59
N VAL A 144 9.50 -0.28 -26.80
CA VAL A 144 9.56 -1.68 -27.26
C VAL A 144 10.96 -2.28 -27.19
N PRO A 145 12.04 -1.59 -27.63
CA PRO A 145 13.41 -2.08 -27.49
C PRO A 145 13.89 -2.28 -26.04
N LEU A 146 13.19 -1.71 -25.05
CA LEU A 146 13.44 -1.97 -23.62
C LEU A 146 12.66 -3.18 -23.13
N LEU A 147 11.40 -3.31 -23.55
CA LEU A 147 10.51 -4.36 -23.10
C LEU A 147 10.96 -5.73 -23.55
N VAL A 148 11.34 -5.89 -24.83
CA VAL A 148 11.72 -7.19 -25.39
C VAL A 148 12.93 -7.82 -24.66
N PRO A 149 14.07 -7.14 -24.46
CA PRO A 149 15.18 -7.69 -23.68
C PRO A 149 14.80 -7.98 -22.24
N LEU A 150 13.97 -7.13 -21.62
CA LEU A 150 13.53 -7.30 -20.24
C LEU A 150 12.67 -8.57 -20.09
N PHE A 151 11.75 -8.82 -21.03
CA PHE A 151 10.96 -10.06 -21.06
C PHE A 151 11.85 -11.29 -21.22
N VAL A 152 12.76 -11.28 -22.18
CA VAL A 152 13.69 -12.40 -22.42
C VAL A 152 14.53 -12.69 -21.17
N SER A 153 15.07 -11.66 -20.52
CA SER A 153 15.82 -11.79 -19.27
C SER A 153 14.94 -12.35 -18.15
N SER A 154 13.70 -11.88 -18.04
CA SER A 154 12.75 -12.35 -17.01
C SER A 154 12.39 -13.82 -17.18
N PHE A 155 12.12 -14.28 -18.41
CA PHE A 155 11.85 -15.69 -18.70
C PHE A 155 13.07 -16.57 -18.40
N ARG A 156 14.27 -16.15 -18.80
CA ARG A 156 15.49 -16.88 -18.48
C ARG A 156 15.67 -17.06 -16.97
N ARG A 157 15.43 -16.00 -16.18
CA ARG A 157 15.48 -16.09 -14.71
C ARG A 157 14.41 -17.01 -14.13
N ALA A 158 13.23 -17.03 -14.73
CA ALA A 158 12.15 -17.92 -14.31
C ALA A 158 12.55 -19.39 -14.55
N ASP A 159 13.14 -19.72 -15.71
CA ASP A 159 13.63 -21.05 -16.02
C ASP A 159 14.77 -21.49 -15.11
N GLU A 160 15.74 -20.59 -14.85
CA GLU A 160 16.84 -20.83 -13.91
C GLU A 160 16.31 -21.10 -12.49
N LEU A 161 15.32 -20.32 -12.04
CA LEU A 161 14.69 -20.52 -10.74
C LEU A 161 13.91 -21.84 -10.68
N ALA A 162 13.13 -22.14 -11.72
CA ALA A 162 12.37 -23.41 -11.82
C ALA A 162 13.32 -24.61 -11.72
N THR A 163 14.40 -24.61 -12.53
CA THR A 163 15.42 -25.66 -12.49
C THR A 163 16.07 -25.78 -11.10
N ALA A 164 16.42 -24.65 -10.49
CA ALA A 164 16.99 -24.64 -9.14
C ALA A 164 16.01 -25.20 -8.07
N MET A 165 14.71 -24.96 -8.25
CA MET A 165 13.67 -25.51 -7.36
C MET A 165 13.50 -27.02 -7.57
N GLU A 166 13.48 -27.49 -8.81
CA GLU A 166 13.44 -28.92 -9.15
C GLU A 166 14.65 -29.67 -8.57
N CYS A 167 15.86 -29.14 -8.73
CA CYS A 167 17.07 -29.71 -8.14
C CYS A 167 17.03 -29.78 -6.61
N ARG A 168 16.20 -28.94 -5.95
CA ARG A 168 15.96 -28.99 -4.51
C ARG A 168 14.74 -29.82 -4.13
N CYS A 169 14.24 -30.66 -5.05
CA CYS A 169 13.09 -31.53 -4.85
C CYS A 169 11.82 -30.75 -4.43
N TYR A 170 11.55 -29.62 -5.08
CA TYR A 170 10.33 -28.88 -4.83
C TYR A 170 9.14 -29.58 -5.53
N HIS A 171 8.16 -30.03 -4.76
CA HIS A 171 6.96 -30.73 -5.24
C HIS A 171 5.66 -30.03 -4.80
N GLY A 172 5.67 -28.72 -4.68
CA GLY A 172 4.51 -27.94 -4.21
C GLY A 172 4.50 -27.68 -2.70
N GLY A 173 3.36 -27.22 -2.19
CA GLY A 173 3.22 -26.75 -0.81
C GLY A 173 2.90 -27.82 0.24
N GLN A 174 2.64 -29.07 -0.18
CA GLN A 174 2.25 -30.13 0.74
C GLN A 174 3.43 -30.66 1.55
N GLY A 175 3.26 -30.78 2.88
CA GLY A 175 4.28 -31.33 3.78
C GLY A 175 5.47 -30.42 4.09
N ARG A 176 5.45 -29.16 3.70
CA ARG A 176 6.55 -28.21 3.96
C ARG A 176 6.34 -27.42 5.24
N THR A 177 7.45 -27.14 5.93
CA THR A 177 7.53 -26.24 7.06
C THR A 177 8.14 -24.90 6.64
N LYS A 178 7.73 -23.81 7.29
CA LYS A 178 8.33 -22.49 7.08
C LYS A 178 9.54 -22.31 8.00
N LEU A 179 10.63 -21.75 7.46
CA LEU A 179 11.82 -21.40 8.24
C LEU A 179 11.50 -20.31 9.29
N HIS A 180 10.72 -19.30 8.89
CA HIS A 180 10.24 -18.25 9.77
C HIS A 180 8.73 -18.42 9.93
N GLN A 181 8.30 -18.94 11.07
CA GLN A 181 6.89 -19.05 11.41
C GLN A 181 6.46 -17.79 12.17
N LEU A 182 5.31 -17.24 11.78
CA LEU A 182 4.67 -16.17 12.53
C LEU A 182 4.06 -16.78 13.82
N HIS A 183 4.53 -16.33 14.96
CA HIS A 183 3.98 -16.73 16.26
C HIS A 183 3.27 -15.56 16.90
N TYR A 184 2.06 -15.80 17.40
CA TYR A 184 1.32 -14.83 18.19
C TYR A 184 1.98 -14.61 19.55
N HIS A 185 2.30 -13.36 19.85
CA HIS A 185 2.82 -12.93 21.13
C HIS A 185 1.73 -12.26 21.96
N ARG A 186 1.93 -12.19 23.28
CA ARG A 186 1.00 -11.48 24.18
C ARG A 186 0.80 -10.01 23.79
N ARG A 187 1.82 -9.40 23.16
CA ARG A 187 1.77 -8.02 22.63
C ARG A 187 0.74 -7.88 21.51
N ASP A 188 0.60 -8.90 20.66
CA ASP A 188 -0.34 -8.89 19.54
C ASP A 188 -1.78 -8.99 20.04
N ALA A 189 -2.00 -9.80 21.10
CA ALA A 189 -3.30 -9.90 21.77
C ALA A 189 -3.71 -8.56 22.40
N ILE A 190 -2.78 -7.86 23.06
CA ILE A 190 -3.03 -6.53 23.63
C ILE A 190 -3.35 -5.52 22.52
N ALA A 191 -2.56 -5.51 21.44
CA ALA A 191 -2.80 -4.62 20.30
C ALA A 191 -4.17 -4.88 19.66
N MET A 192 -4.56 -6.14 19.47
CA MET A 192 -5.87 -6.52 18.94
C MET A 192 -7.01 -6.08 19.86
N LEU A 193 -6.85 -6.25 21.17
CA LEU A 193 -7.82 -5.80 22.15
C LEU A 193 -7.96 -4.27 22.16
N CYS A 194 -6.87 -3.53 22.09
CA CYS A 194 -6.89 -2.07 21.95
C CYS A 194 -7.60 -1.63 20.65
N CYS A 195 -7.34 -2.28 19.52
CA CYS A 195 -8.02 -1.99 18.27
C CYS A 195 -9.53 -2.25 18.34
N ILE A 196 -9.95 -3.35 18.95
CA ILE A 196 -11.37 -3.68 19.14
C ILE A 196 -12.04 -2.65 20.06
N LEU A 197 -11.38 -2.25 21.16
CA LEU A 197 -11.92 -1.23 22.07
C LEU A 197 -12.03 0.13 21.39
N LEU A 198 -11.03 0.54 20.62
CA LEU A 198 -11.08 1.78 19.84
C LEU A 198 -12.21 1.73 18.80
N PHE A 199 -12.32 0.65 18.05
CA PHE A 199 -13.38 0.49 17.07
C PHE A 199 -14.78 0.51 17.69
N SER A 200 -14.97 -0.23 18.80
CA SER A 200 -16.23 -0.22 19.53
C SER A 200 -16.55 1.17 20.12
N GLY A 201 -15.55 1.86 20.65
CA GLY A 201 -15.71 3.22 21.13
C GLY A 201 -16.14 4.20 20.03
N VAL A 202 -15.52 4.11 18.86
CA VAL A 202 -15.91 4.94 17.68
C VAL A 202 -17.34 4.63 17.22
N VAL A 203 -17.73 3.34 17.16
CA VAL A 203 -19.10 2.94 16.77
C VAL A 203 -20.13 3.44 17.77
N VAL A 204 -19.85 3.34 19.07
CA VAL A 204 -20.76 3.84 20.12
C VAL A 204 -20.85 5.37 20.08
N ALA A 205 -19.72 6.07 19.90
CA ALA A 205 -19.71 7.51 19.75
C ALA A 205 -20.50 7.96 18.50
N ALA A 206 -20.28 7.31 17.34
CA ALA A 206 -21.01 7.61 16.11
C ALA A 206 -22.53 7.43 16.27
N ARG A 207 -22.97 6.37 16.98
CA ARG A 207 -24.40 6.16 17.28
C ARG A 207 -24.95 7.15 18.29
N GLY A 208 -24.14 7.57 19.26
CA GLY A 208 -24.56 8.54 20.28
C GLY A 208 -24.68 9.97 19.76
N PHE A 209 -23.90 10.32 18.74
CA PHE A 209 -23.90 11.66 18.11
C PHE A 209 -24.76 11.74 16.83
N GLY A 210 -25.45 10.65 16.42
CA GLY A 210 -26.34 10.66 15.27
C GLY A 210 -25.64 10.80 13.91
N LEU A 211 -24.36 10.37 13.83
CA LEU A 211 -23.54 10.34 12.61
C LEU A 211 -23.70 9.03 11.85
#